data_144d406826e24b37ef96bfc489444b70
#
_entry.id   144d406826e24b37ef96bfc489444b70
#
_cell.length_a   1.000
_cell.length_b   1.000
_cell.length_c   1.000
_cell.angle_alpha   90.00
_cell.angle_beta   90.00
_cell.angle_gamma   90.00
#
_symmetry.space_group_name_H-M   'P 1'
#
loop_
_entity.id
_entity.type
_entity.pdbx_description
1 polymer ?
#
loop_
_entity_poly.entity_id
_entity_poly.type
_entity_poly.pdbx_seq_one_letter_code
_entity_poly.pdbx_strand_id
1 'polypeptide(L)'
;MELNAEQKEALALMLSGKNVFLRGDAGTGKTEVINAFIETNPEGIVRLAPTGLAARNLKSGGMTIHRFLKMLERNQQVSPERTRSYLEGVSHLIIEEISMVRSDFFCRLDHDLRFYTGRDKPFGGISIVVVGDFYQLPPVVKTQKEYEFLIKNLHGIFAFDAPVWAKADFLNVELKTSHRQTDRAFLRLLRSVRLGTEELDALLPWLNSRVKKLFPHPEARHLCCYRSRAEYINQCFVERVLSPEHFFTGKCDGNYPEEDWPVPISLRVKMGMFVLLTANEAHGDYVNGDLGIVIAWEPDYICVNLLRGPCVMVARNTWLNYEYSIGITPAGDPRLNARIIGSFTQFPILPAYAMTIHKAQGQTLDRVHLDLPPPSLLCLRTAVHGVVPGTETGGSVFESSYPPERYQNQRTRPMFL
;
A
#
# COMPACT_ATOMS: atom_id res chain seq x y z
N MET A 1 -17.87 -19.89 2.23
CA MET A 1 -17.27 -20.23 3.57
C MET A 1 -18.23 -19.71 4.61
N GLU A 2 -18.53 -20.46 5.67
CA GLU A 2 -19.45 -19.99 6.69
C GLU A 2 -18.71 -19.03 7.64
N LEU A 3 -19.28 -17.85 7.88
CA LEU A 3 -18.70 -16.86 8.79
C LEU A 3 -18.75 -17.35 10.23
N ASN A 4 -17.68 -17.12 10.99
CA ASN A 4 -17.64 -17.38 12.43
C ASN A 4 -18.43 -16.33 13.23
N ALA A 5 -18.53 -16.49 14.56
CA ALA A 5 -19.33 -15.60 15.41
C ALA A 5 -18.84 -14.13 15.37
N GLU A 6 -17.52 -13.90 15.44
CA GLU A 6 -16.92 -12.54 15.38
C GLU A 6 -17.21 -11.88 14.02
N GLN A 7 -17.12 -12.64 12.93
CA GLN A 7 -17.40 -12.17 11.59
C GLN A 7 -18.89 -11.87 11.37
N LYS A 8 -19.80 -12.70 11.92
CA LYS A 8 -21.25 -12.46 11.89
C LYS A 8 -21.63 -11.19 12.67
N GLU A 9 -21.00 -10.95 13.83
CA GLU A 9 -21.19 -9.72 14.60
C GLU A 9 -20.73 -8.48 13.82
N ALA A 10 -19.52 -8.53 13.23
CA ALA A 10 -19.01 -7.46 12.37
C ALA A 10 -19.96 -7.14 11.21
N LEU A 11 -20.45 -8.17 10.52
CA LEU A 11 -21.42 -8.04 9.43
C LEU A 11 -22.71 -7.37 9.90
N ALA A 12 -23.27 -7.80 11.03
CA ALA A 12 -24.49 -7.23 11.58
C ALA A 12 -24.34 -5.74 11.93
N LEU A 13 -23.19 -5.34 12.51
CA LEU A 13 -22.90 -3.94 12.80
C LEU A 13 -22.76 -3.09 11.53
N MET A 14 -22.12 -3.59 10.48
CA MET A 14 -22.06 -2.89 9.19
C MET A 14 -23.44 -2.71 8.56
N LEU A 15 -24.27 -3.77 8.57
CA LEU A 15 -25.64 -3.72 8.08
C LEU A 15 -26.55 -2.76 8.86
N SER A 16 -26.21 -2.43 10.11
CA SER A 16 -26.96 -1.46 10.91
C SER A 16 -26.72 0.00 10.48
N GLY A 17 -25.88 0.26 9.49
CA GLY A 17 -25.56 1.62 9.01
C GLY A 17 -24.69 2.45 9.95
N LYS A 18 -24.06 1.85 10.96
CA LYS A 18 -23.12 2.53 11.85
C LYS A 18 -21.73 2.58 11.24
N ASN A 19 -20.93 3.55 11.68
CA ASN A 19 -19.52 3.59 11.34
C ASN A 19 -18.78 2.47 12.07
N VAL A 20 -18.01 1.67 11.34
CA VAL A 20 -17.33 0.49 11.88
C VAL A 20 -15.83 0.55 11.58
N PHE A 21 -15.01 0.29 12.59
CA PHE A 21 -13.60 -0.03 12.42
C PHE A 21 -13.40 -1.53 12.60
N LEU A 22 -13.25 -2.22 11.45
CA LEU A 22 -12.95 -3.65 11.40
C LEU A 22 -11.45 -3.87 11.42
N ARG A 23 -10.93 -4.34 12.55
CA ARG A 23 -9.52 -4.63 12.74
C ARG A 23 -9.28 -6.12 12.99
N GLY A 24 -8.03 -6.54 12.85
CA GLY A 24 -7.61 -7.92 13.12
C GLY A 24 -6.29 -8.24 12.43
N ASP A 25 -5.66 -9.30 12.86
CA ASP A 25 -4.40 -9.79 12.32
C ASP A 25 -4.52 -10.18 10.84
N ALA A 26 -3.38 -10.37 10.17
CA ALA A 26 -3.38 -10.93 8.82
C ALA A 26 -4.01 -12.34 8.83
N GLY A 27 -4.92 -12.59 7.87
CA GLY A 27 -5.58 -13.90 7.75
C GLY A 27 -6.76 -14.15 8.70
N THR A 28 -7.27 -13.13 9.40
CA THR A 28 -8.47 -13.26 10.25
C THR A 28 -9.79 -13.18 9.45
N GLY A 29 -9.72 -13.03 8.13
CA GLY A 29 -10.90 -13.04 7.26
C GLY A 29 -11.62 -11.70 7.18
N LYS A 30 -10.94 -10.56 7.39
CA LYS A 30 -11.53 -9.21 7.18
C LYS A 30 -12.17 -9.08 5.80
N THR A 31 -11.45 -9.51 4.76
CA THR A 31 -11.94 -9.47 3.37
C THR A 31 -13.18 -10.33 3.16
N GLU A 32 -13.28 -11.48 3.84
CA GLU A 32 -14.47 -12.34 3.76
C GLU A 32 -15.70 -11.67 4.35
N VAL A 33 -15.54 -10.96 5.48
CA VAL A 33 -16.64 -10.17 6.08
C VAL A 33 -17.09 -9.06 5.12
N ILE A 34 -16.14 -8.35 4.51
CA ILE A 34 -16.45 -7.30 3.53
C ILE A 34 -17.15 -7.87 2.30
N ASN A 35 -16.71 -9.02 1.77
CA ASN A 35 -17.36 -9.65 0.65
C ASN A 35 -18.80 -10.07 1.01
N ALA A 36 -19.01 -10.68 2.18
CA ALA A 36 -20.35 -11.05 2.66
C ALA A 36 -21.26 -9.82 2.85
N PHE A 37 -20.70 -8.70 3.32
CA PHE A 37 -21.43 -7.44 3.44
C PHE A 37 -21.89 -6.92 2.07
N ILE A 38 -21.01 -6.95 1.06
CA ILE A 38 -21.33 -6.50 -0.30
C ILE A 38 -22.36 -7.43 -0.96
N GLU A 39 -22.24 -8.74 -0.76
CA GLU A 39 -23.21 -9.72 -1.27
C GLU A 39 -24.60 -9.51 -0.67
N THR A 40 -24.67 -9.13 0.61
CA THR A 40 -25.93 -8.89 1.31
C THR A 40 -26.54 -7.52 0.96
N ASN A 41 -25.71 -6.52 0.66
CA ASN A 41 -26.12 -5.14 0.36
C ASN A 41 -25.38 -4.63 -0.89
N PRO A 42 -25.73 -5.10 -2.10
CA PRO A 42 -24.94 -4.84 -3.31
C PRO A 42 -25.03 -3.40 -3.83
N GLU A 43 -26.03 -2.63 -3.41
CA GLU A 43 -26.26 -1.28 -3.92
C GLU A 43 -25.69 -0.21 -2.99
N GLY A 44 -25.20 0.89 -3.58
CA GLY A 44 -24.75 2.06 -2.85
C GLY A 44 -23.44 1.88 -2.08
N ILE A 45 -22.63 0.86 -2.39
CA ILE A 45 -21.32 0.65 -1.75
C ILE A 45 -20.20 1.19 -2.64
N VAL A 46 -19.34 2.05 -2.07
CA VAL A 46 -18.09 2.50 -2.70
C VAL A 46 -16.91 1.92 -1.92
N ARG A 47 -15.99 1.26 -2.63
CA ARG A 47 -14.78 0.65 -2.04
C ARG A 47 -13.55 1.48 -2.37
N LEU A 48 -12.82 1.87 -1.35
CA LEU A 48 -11.63 2.71 -1.46
C LEU A 48 -10.41 2.06 -0.81
N ALA A 49 -9.24 2.37 -1.37
CA ALA A 49 -7.96 1.98 -0.79
C ALA A 49 -6.91 3.09 -0.97
N PRO A 50 -5.83 3.13 -0.16
CA PRO A 50 -4.79 4.15 -0.28
C PRO A 50 -3.91 3.98 -1.53
N THR A 51 -3.74 2.76 -2.03
CA THR A 51 -2.85 2.46 -3.17
C THR A 51 -3.59 1.76 -4.30
N GLY A 52 -3.05 1.87 -5.54
CA GLY A 52 -3.63 1.21 -6.71
C GLY A 52 -3.64 -0.33 -6.58
N LEU A 53 -2.60 -0.92 -6.00
CA LEU A 53 -2.54 -2.35 -5.76
C LEU A 53 -3.63 -2.81 -4.77
N ALA A 54 -3.76 -2.10 -3.64
CA ALA A 54 -4.82 -2.39 -2.69
C ALA A 54 -6.21 -2.26 -3.34
N ALA A 55 -6.43 -1.18 -4.12
CA ALA A 55 -7.70 -0.97 -4.82
C ALA A 55 -8.05 -2.10 -5.80
N ARG A 56 -7.06 -2.66 -6.53
CA ARG A 56 -7.29 -3.79 -7.43
C ARG A 56 -7.63 -5.09 -6.71
N ASN A 57 -7.05 -5.31 -5.53
CA ASN A 57 -7.38 -6.49 -4.72
C ASN A 57 -8.83 -6.47 -4.21
N LEU A 58 -9.51 -5.32 -4.32
CA LEU A 58 -10.92 -5.17 -4.00
C LEU A 58 -11.77 -5.78 -5.12
N LYS A 59 -12.41 -6.90 -4.84
CA LYS A 59 -13.41 -7.47 -5.78
C LYS A 59 -14.49 -6.42 -6.09
N SER A 60 -15.04 -6.42 -7.31
CA SER A 60 -16.17 -5.57 -7.71
C SER A 60 -15.89 -4.06 -7.83
N GLY A 61 -14.72 -3.63 -8.33
CA GLY A 61 -14.54 -2.25 -8.80
C GLY A 61 -14.07 -1.25 -7.76
N GLY A 62 -13.13 -1.64 -6.89
CA GLY A 62 -12.48 -0.70 -5.96
C GLY A 62 -11.64 0.37 -6.68
N MET A 63 -11.50 1.53 -6.05
CA MET A 63 -10.66 2.61 -6.53
C MET A 63 -9.81 3.23 -5.42
N THR A 64 -8.80 4.02 -5.79
CA THR A 64 -8.03 4.76 -4.78
C THR A 64 -8.82 5.95 -4.25
N ILE A 65 -8.58 6.33 -2.99
CA ILE A 65 -9.17 7.55 -2.38
C ILE A 65 -8.91 8.76 -3.29
N HIS A 66 -7.70 8.91 -3.83
CA HIS A 66 -7.36 10.00 -4.74
C HIS A 66 -8.23 10.02 -6.01
N ARG A 67 -8.46 8.84 -6.62
CA ARG A 67 -9.30 8.74 -7.81
C ARG A 67 -10.74 9.09 -7.50
N PHE A 68 -11.24 8.67 -6.35
CA PHE A 68 -12.59 9.01 -5.89
C PHE A 68 -12.77 10.51 -5.70
N LEU A 69 -11.87 11.17 -4.97
CA LEU A 69 -11.92 12.61 -4.75
C LEU A 69 -11.82 13.40 -6.06
N LYS A 70 -10.91 13.02 -6.97
CA LYS A 70 -10.83 13.63 -8.31
C LYS A 70 -12.09 13.43 -9.14
N MET A 71 -12.73 12.27 -9.02
CA MET A 71 -14.00 11.99 -9.72
C MET A 71 -15.10 12.91 -9.20
N LEU A 72 -15.23 13.08 -7.88
CA LEU A 72 -16.20 14.00 -7.28
C LEU A 72 -15.95 15.44 -7.71
N GLU A 73 -14.71 15.90 -7.64
CA GLU A 73 -14.30 17.26 -8.05
C GLU A 73 -14.63 17.53 -9.52
N ARG A 74 -14.30 16.61 -10.43
CA ARG A 74 -14.62 16.73 -11.85
C ARG A 74 -16.13 16.76 -12.11
N ASN A 75 -16.88 15.87 -11.47
CA ASN A 75 -18.33 15.85 -11.61
C ASN A 75 -18.97 17.11 -11.06
N GLN A 76 -18.46 17.65 -9.94
CA GLN A 76 -18.93 18.90 -9.36
C GLN A 76 -18.76 20.10 -10.31
N GLN A 77 -17.64 20.15 -11.05
CA GLN A 77 -17.42 21.21 -12.06
C GLN A 77 -18.39 21.12 -13.24
N VAL A 78 -18.81 19.90 -13.61
CA VAL A 78 -19.73 19.68 -14.75
C VAL A 78 -21.18 19.81 -14.33
N SER A 79 -21.56 19.22 -13.20
CA SER A 79 -22.92 19.24 -12.67
C SER A 79 -22.92 18.97 -11.15
N PRO A 80 -23.07 20.01 -10.32
CA PRO A 80 -23.21 19.88 -8.86
C PRO A 80 -24.35 18.95 -8.44
N GLU A 81 -25.48 19.05 -9.15
CA GLU A 81 -26.66 18.23 -8.89
C GLU A 81 -26.40 16.75 -9.13
N ARG A 82 -25.66 16.43 -10.20
CA ARG A 82 -25.29 15.05 -10.50
C ARG A 82 -24.36 14.45 -9.44
N THR A 83 -23.41 15.25 -8.92
CA THR A 83 -22.53 14.81 -7.84
C THR A 83 -23.33 14.53 -6.57
N ARG A 84 -24.26 15.40 -6.23
CA ARG A 84 -25.16 15.21 -5.07
C ARG A 84 -26.03 13.97 -5.24
N SER A 85 -26.71 13.83 -6.38
CA SER A 85 -27.55 12.65 -6.68
C SER A 85 -26.76 11.34 -6.63
N TYR A 86 -25.53 11.33 -7.14
CA TYR A 86 -24.65 10.16 -7.01
C TYR A 86 -24.38 9.82 -5.55
N LEU A 87 -24.01 10.82 -4.72
CA LEU A 87 -23.71 10.58 -3.30
C LEU A 87 -24.94 10.23 -2.47
N GLU A 88 -26.12 10.66 -2.87
CA GLU A 88 -27.40 10.24 -2.25
C GLU A 88 -27.68 8.75 -2.44
N GLY A 89 -27.18 8.17 -3.55
CA GLY A 89 -27.21 6.73 -3.80
C GLY A 89 -26.10 5.93 -3.05
N VAL A 90 -25.12 6.61 -2.43
CA VAL A 90 -24.05 5.93 -1.66
C VAL A 90 -24.49 5.74 -0.22
N SER A 91 -24.74 4.49 0.16
CA SER A 91 -25.09 4.10 1.53
C SER A 91 -23.85 3.90 2.41
N HIS A 92 -22.81 3.30 1.87
CA HIS A 92 -21.59 2.95 2.60
C HIS A 92 -20.32 3.25 1.81
N LEU A 93 -19.32 3.71 2.52
CA LEU A 93 -17.95 3.88 2.05
C LEU A 93 -17.04 2.92 2.80
N ILE A 94 -16.44 1.97 2.10
CA ILE A 94 -15.48 1.02 2.69
C ILE A 94 -14.08 1.50 2.35
N ILE A 95 -13.24 1.71 3.37
CA ILE A 95 -11.85 2.13 3.22
C ILE A 95 -10.95 1.00 3.73
N GLU A 96 -10.32 0.27 2.82
CA GLU A 96 -9.38 -0.79 3.17
C GLU A 96 -7.95 -0.25 3.36
N GLU A 97 -7.09 -1.00 4.08
CA GLU A 97 -5.72 -0.61 4.42
C GLU A 97 -5.64 0.77 5.09
N ILE A 98 -6.52 1.02 6.07
CA ILE A 98 -6.65 2.33 6.76
C ILE A 98 -5.35 2.81 7.40
N SER A 99 -4.43 1.91 7.78
CA SER A 99 -3.14 2.25 8.37
C SER A 99 -2.26 3.11 7.47
N MET A 100 -2.44 3.03 6.15
CA MET A 100 -1.70 3.80 5.15
C MET A 100 -2.39 5.11 4.77
N VAL A 101 -3.55 5.41 5.31
CA VAL A 101 -4.31 6.65 5.05
C VAL A 101 -3.83 7.75 5.99
N ARG A 102 -3.31 8.86 5.43
CA ARG A 102 -2.87 10.02 6.21
C ARG A 102 -4.05 10.78 6.81
N SER A 103 -3.83 11.39 7.96
CA SER A 103 -4.83 12.19 8.69
C SER A 103 -5.42 13.33 7.84
N ASP A 104 -4.61 14.05 7.06
CA ASP A 104 -5.08 15.13 6.19
C ASP A 104 -5.96 14.62 5.03
N PHE A 105 -5.63 13.47 4.44
CA PHE A 105 -6.48 12.83 3.44
C PHE A 105 -7.82 12.38 4.00
N PHE A 106 -7.82 11.90 5.23
CA PHE A 106 -9.04 11.49 5.91
C PHE A 106 -9.93 12.70 6.23
N CYS A 107 -9.32 13.82 6.67
CA CYS A 107 -10.02 15.09 6.82
C CYS A 107 -10.58 15.62 5.50
N ARG A 108 -9.79 15.54 4.41
CA ARG A 108 -10.24 15.97 3.09
C ARG A 108 -11.44 15.15 2.62
N LEU A 109 -11.42 13.84 2.82
CA LEU A 109 -12.55 12.98 2.47
C LEU A 109 -13.83 13.40 3.22
N ASP A 110 -13.73 13.64 4.52
CA ASP A 110 -14.87 14.17 5.30
C ASP A 110 -15.36 15.51 4.77
N HIS A 111 -14.45 16.47 4.58
CA HIS A 111 -14.77 17.80 4.07
C HIS A 111 -15.49 17.74 2.72
N ASP A 112 -14.95 17.01 1.76
CA ASP A 112 -15.49 16.93 0.40
C ASP A 112 -16.86 16.23 0.41
N LEU A 113 -17.05 15.18 1.20
CA LEU A 113 -18.34 14.50 1.34
C LEU A 113 -19.40 15.41 1.97
N ARG A 114 -19.06 16.15 3.03
CA ARG A 114 -19.96 17.13 3.63
C ARG A 114 -20.33 18.25 2.66
N PHE A 115 -19.33 18.77 1.93
CA PHE A 115 -19.54 19.81 0.93
C PHE A 115 -20.48 19.36 -0.19
N TYR A 116 -20.22 18.19 -0.79
CA TYR A 116 -20.99 17.69 -1.93
C TYR A 116 -22.38 17.19 -1.55
N THR A 117 -22.55 16.61 -0.36
CA THR A 117 -23.89 16.20 0.13
C THR A 117 -24.70 17.38 0.68
N GLY A 118 -24.05 18.47 1.05
CA GLY A 118 -24.67 19.59 1.75
C GLY A 118 -25.14 19.26 3.19
N ARG A 119 -24.58 18.18 3.80
CA ARG A 119 -24.96 17.72 5.13
C ARG A 119 -23.80 17.94 6.11
N ASP A 120 -24.05 18.64 7.21
CA ASP A 120 -23.05 18.90 8.26
C ASP A 120 -22.97 17.77 9.29
N LYS A 121 -22.80 16.54 8.79
CA LYS A 121 -22.54 15.33 9.58
C LYS A 121 -21.20 14.74 9.15
N PRO A 122 -20.47 14.00 10.01
CA PRO A 122 -19.27 13.30 9.59
C PRO A 122 -19.50 12.54 8.28
N PHE A 123 -18.60 12.73 7.32
CA PHE A 123 -18.66 12.14 5.96
C PHE A 123 -19.97 12.43 5.19
N GLY A 124 -20.63 13.57 5.46
CA GLY A 124 -21.91 13.91 4.83
C GLY A 124 -23.05 12.97 5.23
N GLY A 125 -22.90 12.23 6.33
CA GLY A 125 -23.87 11.25 6.82
C GLY A 125 -23.87 9.93 6.08
N ILE A 126 -22.83 9.64 5.25
CA ILE A 126 -22.58 8.33 4.64
C ILE A 126 -21.92 7.43 5.70
N SER A 127 -22.37 6.19 5.81
CA SER A 127 -21.78 5.22 6.75
C SER A 127 -20.38 4.81 6.29
N ILE A 128 -19.41 4.83 7.21
CA ILE A 128 -18.02 4.53 6.92
C ILE A 128 -17.61 3.20 7.56
N VAL A 129 -17.07 2.30 6.76
CA VAL A 129 -16.42 1.08 7.23
C VAL A 129 -14.93 1.22 6.95
N VAL A 130 -14.11 1.37 7.98
CA VAL A 130 -12.66 1.37 7.85
C VAL A 130 -12.10 0.01 8.21
N VAL A 131 -11.18 -0.50 7.39
CA VAL A 131 -10.64 -1.86 7.54
C VAL A 131 -9.12 -1.79 7.56
N GLY A 132 -8.49 -2.48 8.49
CA GLY A 132 -7.04 -2.59 8.54
C GLY A 132 -6.47 -2.83 9.92
N ASP A 133 -5.18 -2.55 10.05
CA ASP A 133 -4.43 -2.78 11.28
C ASP A 133 -3.36 -1.69 11.42
N PHE A 134 -3.51 -0.81 12.39
CA PHE A 134 -2.57 0.30 12.64
C PHE A 134 -1.20 -0.13 13.18
N TYR A 135 -1.00 -1.41 13.49
CA TYR A 135 0.33 -1.97 13.75
C TYR A 135 1.09 -2.32 12.46
N GLN A 136 0.42 -2.26 11.30
CA GLN A 136 1.04 -2.43 9.99
C GLN A 136 1.73 -1.14 9.54
N LEU A 137 2.08 -1.06 8.24
CA LEU A 137 2.81 0.09 7.71
C LEU A 137 2.08 1.41 7.94
N PRO A 138 2.77 2.43 8.47
CA PRO A 138 2.20 3.76 8.63
C PRO A 138 2.03 4.48 7.28
N PRO A 139 1.28 5.58 7.25
CA PRO A 139 1.20 6.44 6.09
C PRO A 139 2.58 6.98 5.68
N VAL A 140 2.82 7.09 4.38
CA VAL A 140 4.06 7.68 3.86
C VAL A 140 3.99 9.20 3.92
N VAL A 141 4.90 9.81 4.68
CA VAL A 141 5.13 11.27 4.71
C VAL A 141 6.45 11.55 4.01
N LYS A 142 6.42 12.30 2.91
CA LYS A 142 7.58 12.46 2.03
C LYS A 142 8.58 13.52 2.51
N THR A 143 8.10 14.58 3.14
CA THR A 143 8.93 15.72 3.53
C THR A 143 8.77 16.04 5.00
N GLN A 144 9.84 16.62 5.58
CA GLN A 144 9.81 17.11 6.96
C GLN A 144 8.73 18.19 7.16
N LYS A 145 8.49 19.03 6.16
CA LYS A 145 7.44 20.08 6.20
C LYS A 145 6.03 19.47 6.30
N GLU A 146 5.77 18.40 5.52
CA GLU A 146 4.49 17.68 5.63
C GLU A 146 4.33 17.06 7.03
N TYR A 147 5.38 16.44 7.55
CA TYR A 147 5.35 15.84 8.88
C TYR A 147 5.03 16.89 9.96
N GLU A 148 5.75 18.01 9.97
CA GLU A 148 5.51 19.12 10.91
C GLU A 148 4.11 19.69 10.79
N PHE A 149 3.59 19.82 9.57
CA PHE A 149 2.21 20.25 9.32
C PHE A 149 1.20 19.28 9.96
N LEU A 150 1.36 17.98 9.73
CA LEU A 150 0.44 16.95 10.26
C LEU A 150 0.46 16.92 11.80
N ILE A 151 1.64 16.94 12.41
CA ILE A 151 1.77 16.94 13.87
C ILE A 151 1.17 18.20 14.46
N LYS A 152 1.47 19.38 13.89
CA LYS A 152 1.00 20.67 14.43
C LYS A 152 -0.51 20.86 14.31
N ASN A 153 -1.10 20.45 13.19
CA ASN A 153 -2.50 20.78 12.88
C ASN A 153 -3.47 19.62 13.10
N LEU A 154 -2.99 18.38 13.03
CA LEU A 154 -3.83 17.17 13.14
C LEU A 154 -3.36 16.21 14.24
N HIS A 155 -2.34 16.60 15.03
CA HIS A 155 -1.78 15.84 16.16
C HIS A 155 -1.15 14.49 15.80
N GLY A 156 -1.06 14.14 14.50
CA GLY A 156 -0.45 12.91 14.05
C GLY A 156 -0.66 12.64 12.56
N ILE A 157 -0.09 11.51 12.11
CA ILE A 157 -0.08 11.13 10.68
C ILE A 157 -1.15 10.12 10.29
N PHE A 158 -1.72 9.41 11.27
CA PHE A 158 -2.67 8.33 11.02
C PHE A 158 -4.10 8.87 10.84
N ALA A 159 -4.95 8.12 10.17
CA ALA A 159 -6.35 8.47 9.98
C ALA A 159 -7.09 8.71 11.32
N PHE A 160 -6.72 7.99 12.39
CA PHE A 160 -7.32 8.18 13.72
C PHE A 160 -6.89 9.49 14.41
N ASP A 161 -5.82 10.17 13.96
CA ASP A 161 -5.43 11.49 14.44
C ASP A 161 -6.29 12.60 13.84
N ALA A 162 -7.04 12.31 12.78
CA ALA A 162 -7.96 13.26 12.18
C ALA A 162 -9.12 13.58 13.12
N PRO A 163 -9.48 14.88 13.34
CA PRO A 163 -10.57 15.27 14.24
C PRO A 163 -11.92 14.62 13.92
N VAL A 164 -12.14 14.28 12.66
CA VAL A 164 -13.37 13.59 12.22
C VAL A 164 -13.45 12.15 12.75
N TRP A 165 -12.31 11.48 13.03
CA TRP A 165 -12.33 10.13 13.56
C TRP A 165 -13.11 10.03 14.87
N ALA A 166 -12.83 10.92 15.82
CA ALA A 166 -13.57 10.98 17.10
C ALA A 166 -15.04 11.34 16.90
N LYS A 167 -15.34 12.26 15.95
CA LYS A 167 -16.71 12.69 15.66
C LYS A 167 -17.55 11.61 14.96
N ALA A 168 -16.89 10.72 14.23
CA ALA A 168 -17.54 9.64 13.47
C ALA A 168 -18.02 8.48 14.36
N ASP A 169 -17.58 8.41 15.61
CA ASP A 169 -17.99 7.41 16.60
C ASP A 169 -17.89 5.94 16.07
N PHE A 170 -16.70 5.54 15.64
CA PHE A 170 -16.47 4.21 15.09
C PHE A 170 -16.67 3.11 16.13
N LEU A 171 -17.51 2.14 15.83
CA LEU A 171 -17.58 0.87 16.57
C LEU A 171 -16.39 0.01 16.22
N ASN A 172 -15.58 -0.32 17.24
CA ASN A 172 -14.39 -1.14 17.06
C ASN A 172 -14.75 -2.63 17.10
N VAL A 173 -14.48 -3.35 16.01
CA VAL A 173 -14.65 -4.80 15.92
C VAL A 173 -13.30 -5.44 15.63
N GLU A 174 -12.86 -6.34 16.50
CA GLU A 174 -11.59 -7.04 16.35
C GLU A 174 -11.81 -8.52 16.02
N LEU A 175 -11.34 -8.94 14.84
CA LEU A 175 -11.29 -10.36 14.47
C LEU A 175 -10.01 -10.98 15.04
N LYS A 176 -10.14 -11.98 15.89
CA LYS A 176 -9.03 -12.62 16.60
C LYS A 176 -8.63 -13.98 16.02
N THR A 177 -9.59 -14.67 15.38
CA THR A 177 -9.38 -16.02 14.85
C THR A 177 -8.68 -15.98 13.50
N SER A 178 -7.43 -16.46 13.42
CA SER A 178 -6.70 -16.61 12.16
C SER A 178 -7.14 -17.88 11.41
N HIS A 179 -7.49 -17.74 10.13
CA HIS A 179 -7.91 -18.84 9.26
C HIS A 179 -6.82 -19.24 8.24
N ARG A 180 -5.76 -18.45 8.09
CA ARG A 180 -4.78 -18.60 7.02
C ARG A 180 -3.54 -19.37 7.44
N GLN A 181 -3.17 -19.33 8.71
CA GLN A 181 -1.96 -19.94 9.23
C GLN A 181 -2.29 -20.89 10.39
N THR A 182 -1.78 -22.12 10.30
CA THR A 182 -2.01 -23.17 11.32
C THR A 182 -0.78 -23.39 12.24
N ASP A 183 0.41 -22.92 11.84
CA ASP A 183 1.61 -23.02 12.67
C ASP A 183 1.51 -22.07 13.88
N ARG A 184 1.25 -22.64 15.03
CA ARG A 184 1.08 -21.90 16.29
C ARG A 184 2.35 -21.15 16.71
N ALA A 185 3.54 -21.67 16.42
CA ALA A 185 4.79 -21.03 16.77
C ALA A 185 5.00 -19.79 15.90
N PHE A 186 4.70 -19.91 14.60
CA PHE A 186 4.75 -18.80 13.66
C PHE A 186 3.72 -17.70 13.98
N LEU A 187 2.48 -18.08 14.30
CA LEU A 187 1.45 -17.12 14.74
C LEU A 187 1.85 -16.37 16.02
N ARG A 188 2.46 -17.08 16.97
CA ARG A 188 2.99 -16.48 18.20
C ARG A 188 4.10 -15.48 17.90
N LEU A 189 5.04 -15.83 17.00
CA LEU A 189 6.09 -14.94 16.53
C LEU A 189 5.50 -13.69 15.88
N LEU A 190 4.57 -13.85 14.94
CA LEU A 190 3.90 -12.75 14.28
C LEU A 190 3.26 -11.77 15.27
N ARG A 191 2.55 -12.32 16.25
CA ARG A 191 1.90 -11.53 17.30
C ARG A 191 2.90 -10.81 18.20
N SER A 192 3.97 -11.49 18.61
CA SER A 192 5.02 -10.91 19.46
C SER A 192 5.77 -9.79 18.73
N VAL A 193 6.07 -9.98 17.45
CA VAL A 193 6.67 -8.93 16.60
C VAL A 193 5.71 -7.73 16.46
N ARG A 194 4.42 -7.98 16.20
CA ARG A 194 3.40 -6.95 16.05
C ARG A 194 3.26 -6.09 17.31
N LEU A 195 3.13 -6.72 18.46
CA LEU A 195 2.86 -6.03 19.73
C LEU A 195 4.15 -5.58 20.45
N GLY A 196 5.31 -6.07 20.02
CA GLY A 196 6.59 -5.80 20.68
C GLY A 196 6.66 -6.40 22.08
N THR A 197 6.13 -7.62 22.26
CA THR A 197 6.11 -8.28 23.56
C THR A 197 7.46 -8.92 23.91
N GLU A 198 7.73 -9.15 25.21
CA GLU A 198 8.95 -9.81 25.72
C GLU A 198 9.10 -11.25 25.20
N GLU A 199 8.01 -11.90 24.77
CA GLU A 199 8.06 -13.24 24.16
C GLU A 199 8.90 -13.28 22.87
N LEU A 200 9.17 -12.13 22.25
CA LEU A 200 9.97 -12.05 21.03
C LEU A 200 11.37 -12.60 21.26
N ASP A 201 12.01 -12.27 22.37
CA ASP A 201 13.36 -12.75 22.68
C ASP A 201 13.42 -14.29 22.83
N ALA A 202 12.36 -14.89 23.38
CA ALA A 202 12.22 -16.34 23.45
C ALA A 202 12.02 -17.02 22.09
N LEU A 203 11.45 -16.31 21.11
CA LEU A 203 11.18 -16.82 19.75
C LEU A 203 12.32 -16.58 18.77
N LEU A 204 13.27 -15.68 19.08
CA LEU A 204 14.44 -15.39 18.22
C LEU A 204 15.30 -16.63 17.91
N PRO A 205 15.62 -17.56 18.84
CA PRO A 205 16.38 -18.77 18.52
C PRO A 205 15.67 -19.65 17.47
N TRP A 206 14.35 -19.79 17.58
CA TRP A 206 13.56 -20.52 16.60
C TRP A 206 13.59 -19.84 15.22
N LEU A 207 13.46 -18.51 15.19
CA LEU A 207 13.56 -17.73 13.96
C LEU A 207 14.94 -17.88 13.33
N ASN A 208 16.01 -17.75 14.14
CA ASN A 208 17.39 -17.89 13.70
C ASN A 208 17.72 -19.29 13.19
N SER A 209 17.05 -20.34 13.71
CA SER A 209 17.23 -21.71 13.19
C SER A 209 16.78 -21.87 11.72
N ARG A 210 15.97 -20.95 11.23
CA ARG A 210 15.48 -20.91 9.84
C ARG A 210 16.36 -20.08 8.90
N VAL A 211 17.42 -19.46 9.42
CA VAL A 211 18.41 -18.74 8.59
C VAL A 211 19.17 -19.75 7.72
N LYS A 212 19.05 -19.62 6.41
CA LYS A 212 19.76 -20.45 5.43
C LYS A 212 20.86 -19.64 4.79
N LYS A 213 22.07 -20.23 4.75
CA LYS A 213 23.25 -19.64 4.09
C LYS A 213 23.32 -19.92 2.58
N LEU A 214 22.38 -20.68 2.04
CA LEU A 214 22.33 -21.05 0.63
C LEU A 214 21.56 -20.01 -0.18
N PHE A 215 21.95 -19.81 -1.43
CA PHE A 215 21.26 -18.95 -2.38
C PHE A 215 19.75 -19.25 -2.39
N PRO A 216 18.92 -18.21 -2.37
CA PRO A 216 17.47 -18.37 -2.33
C PRO A 216 16.97 -19.06 -3.59
N HIS A 217 15.84 -19.74 -3.45
CA HIS A 217 15.16 -20.37 -4.57
C HIS A 217 14.92 -19.34 -5.69
N PRO A 218 15.14 -19.68 -6.98
CA PRO A 218 14.99 -18.72 -8.09
C PRO A 218 13.60 -18.04 -8.15
N GLU A 219 12.56 -18.73 -7.66
CA GLU A 219 11.20 -18.23 -7.61
C GLU A 219 10.87 -17.45 -6.31
N ALA A 220 11.77 -17.45 -5.31
CA ALA A 220 11.56 -16.68 -4.09
C ALA A 220 11.74 -15.19 -4.37
N ARG A 221 10.82 -14.37 -3.85
CA ARG A 221 10.93 -12.91 -3.90
C ARG A 221 11.75 -12.43 -2.72
N HIS A 222 12.78 -11.64 -2.99
CA HIS A 222 13.57 -11.01 -1.94
C HIS A 222 12.82 -9.81 -1.39
N LEU A 223 12.59 -9.80 -0.08
CA LEU A 223 12.01 -8.65 0.62
C LEU A 223 13.08 -7.95 1.42
N CYS A 224 13.34 -6.70 1.08
CA CYS A 224 14.39 -5.88 1.63
C CYS A 224 13.80 -4.68 2.38
N CYS A 225 14.48 -4.24 3.44
CA CYS A 225 14.12 -3.00 4.14
C CYS A 225 14.50 -1.77 3.33
N TYR A 226 15.62 -1.83 2.60
CA TYR A 226 16.18 -0.69 1.88
C TYR A 226 16.07 -0.85 0.37
N ARG A 227 15.79 0.27 -0.30
CA ARG A 227 15.72 0.35 -1.76
C ARG A 227 17.04 -0.06 -2.42
N SER A 228 18.17 0.44 -1.92
CA SER A 228 19.50 0.12 -2.44
C SER A 228 19.81 -1.37 -2.43
N ARG A 229 19.37 -2.10 -1.40
CA ARG A 229 19.57 -3.54 -1.33
C ARG A 229 18.71 -4.31 -2.34
N ALA A 230 17.46 -3.91 -2.51
CA ALA A 230 16.58 -4.49 -3.52
C ALA A 230 17.12 -4.23 -4.94
N GLU A 231 17.65 -3.04 -5.20
CA GLU A 231 18.28 -2.67 -6.48
C GLU A 231 19.51 -3.53 -6.77
N TYR A 232 20.41 -3.73 -5.80
CA TYR A 232 21.58 -4.60 -5.95
C TYR A 232 21.19 -6.03 -6.31
N ILE A 233 20.23 -6.61 -5.59
CA ILE A 233 19.76 -7.98 -5.86
C ILE A 233 19.14 -8.06 -7.26
N ASN A 234 18.29 -7.09 -7.62
CA ASN A 234 17.67 -7.02 -8.93
C ASN A 234 18.74 -6.96 -10.05
N GLN A 235 19.78 -6.14 -9.88
CA GLN A 235 20.88 -6.05 -10.83
C GLN A 235 21.56 -7.43 -11.03
N CYS A 236 21.90 -8.14 -9.95
CA CYS A 236 22.51 -9.45 -10.02
C CYS A 236 21.65 -10.47 -10.79
N PHE A 237 20.33 -10.42 -10.64
CA PHE A 237 19.44 -11.32 -11.37
C PHE A 237 19.23 -10.90 -12.83
N VAL A 238 19.12 -9.61 -13.13
CA VAL A 238 19.01 -9.10 -14.51
C VAL A 238 20.27 -9.44 -15.32
N GLU A 239 21.45 -9.42 -14.72
CA GLU A 239 22.70 -9.84 -15.40
C GLU A 239 22.69 -11.30 -15.83
N ARG A 240 21.98 -12.18 -15.13
CA ARG A 240 21.81 -13.60 -15.45
C ARG A 240 20.83 -13.87 -16.61
N VAL A 241 20.03 -12.89 -16.99
CA VAL A 241 19.12 -13.00 -18.15
C VAL A 241 19.97 -12.92 -19.42
N LEU A 242 19.97 -13.99 -20.22
CA LEU A 242 20.89 -14.16 -21.38
C LEU A 242 20.49 -13.32 -22.59
N SER A 243 19.27 -12.76 -22.67
CA SER A 243 18.85 -11.97 -23.82
C SER A 243 19.63 -10.64 -23.94
N PRO A 244 19.78 -10.09 -25.15
CA PRO A 244 20.34 -8.77 -25.35
C PRO A 244 19.63 -7.71 -24.51
N GLU A 245 20.38 -6.72 -24.07
CA GLU A 245 19.83 -5.59 -23.31
C GLU A 245 19.49 -4.41 -24.23
N HIS A 246 18.45 -3.71 -23.83
CA HIS A 246 18.03 -2.46 -24.45
C HIS A 246 17.88 -1.37 -23.37
N PHE A 247 18.18 -0.13 -23.72
CA PHE A 247 18.08 1.00 -22.82
C PHE A 247 17.07 2.01 -23.34
N PHE A 248 16.09 2.36 -22.50
CA PHE A 248 15.16 3.44 -22.75
C PHE A 248 15.51 4.66 -21.91
N THR A 249 15.67 5.81 -22.56
CA THR A 249 15.96 7.08 -21.88
C THR A 249 14.64 7.77 -21.51
N GLY A 250 14.51 8.14 -20.23
CA GLY A 250 13.41 8.96 -19.72
C GLY A 250 13.68 10.46 -19.89
N LYS A 251 12.71 11.28 -19.50
CA LYS A 251 12.78 12.73 -19.54
C LYS A 251 12.42 13.32 -18.18
N CYS A 252 13.21 14.28 -17.72
CA CYS A 252 12.95 15.05 -16.50
C CYS A 252 12.80 16.53 -16.90
N ASP A 253 11.69 17.15 -16.52
CA ASP A 253 11.40 18.57 -16.75
C ASP A 253 11.18 19.27 -15.40
N GLY A 254 11.75 20.46 -15.23
CA GLY A 254 11.65 21.25 -13.99
C GLY A 254 12.41 20.62 -12.82
N ASN A 255 11.92 20.84 -11.60
CA ASN A 255 12.54 20.34 -10.39
C ASN A 255 11.93 18.98 -9.98
N TYR A 256 12.62 17.89 -10.34
CA TYR A 256 12.29 16.55 -9.88
C TYR A 256 13.57 15.85 -9.43
N PRO A 257 13.90 15.80 -8.12
CA PRO A 257 15.13 15.23 -7.59
C PRO A 257 15.32 13.77 -8.03
N GLU A 258 16.54 13.37 -8.33
CA GLU A 258 16.85 12.02 -8.78
C GLU A 258 16.50 10.94 -7.72
N GLU A 259 16.66 11.28 -6.46
CA GLU A 259 16.31 10.43 -5.32
C GLU A 259 14.81 10.06 -5.26
N ASP A 260 13.96 10.90 -5.85
CA ASP A 260 12.50 10.71 -5.90
C ASP A 260 12.02 10.05 -7.20
N TRP A 261 12.92 9.74 -8.14
CA TRP A 261 12.51 9.09 -9.39
C TRP A 261 11.93 7.72 -9.12
N PRO A 262 10.71 7.44 -9.64
CA PRO A 262 10.04 6.15 -9.41
C PRO A 262 10.72 4.99 -10.15
N VAL A 263 11.43 5.29 -11.23
CA VAL A 263 12.22 4.36 -12.05
C VAL A 263 13.49 5.06 -12.54
N PRO A 264 14.55 4.33 -12.94
CA PRO A 264 15.76 4.95 -13.49
C PRO A 264 15.49 5.75 -14.78
N ILE A 265 16.20 6.87 -14.98
CA ILE A 265 16.12 7.64 -16.23
C ILE A 265 16.65 6.83 -17.42
N SER A 266 17.71 6.05 -17.21
CA SER A 266 18.20 5.04 -18.16
C SER A 266 17.67 3.68 -17.73
N LEU A 267 16.57 3.26 -18.33
CA LEU A 267 15.89 2.02 -17.99
C LEU A 267 16.42 0.86 -18.82
N ARG A 268 17.10 -0.08 -18.17
CA ARG A 268 17.60 -1.32 -18.77
C ARG A 268 16.48 -2.36 -18.86
N VAL A 269 16.26 -2.92 -20.03
CA VAL A 269 15.24 -3.93 -20.31
C VAL A 269 15.87 -5.11 -21.04
N LYS A 270 15.46 -6.32 -20.67
CA LYS A 270 15.82 -7.58 -21.33
C LYS A 270 14.57 -8.43 -21.54
N MET A 271 14.51 -9.15 -22.67
CA MET A 271 13.45 -10.15 -22.90
C MET A 271 13.55 -11.26 -21.83
N GLY A 272 12.44 -11.69 -21.28
CA GLY A 272 12.41 -12.64 -20.17
C GLY A 272 12.69 -12.02 -18.80
N MET A 273 12.97 -10.71 -18.70
CA MET A 273 13.17 -10.03 -17.43
C MET A 273 11.86 -9.99 -16.64
N PHE A 274 11.95 -10.35 -15.36
CA PHE A 274 10.82 -10.25 -14.43
C PHE A 274 10.68 -8.83 -13.89
N VAL A 275 9.48 -8.26 -14.01
CA VAL A 275 9.22 -6.83 -13.73
C VAL A 275 8.02 -6.59 -12.82
N LEU A 276 8.07 -5.46 -12.13
CA LEU A 276 6.99 -4.83 -11.38
C LEU A 276 6.54 -3.58 -12.12
N LEU A 277 5.25 -3.41 -12.32
CA LEU A 277 4.66 -2.17 -12.83
C LEU A 277 4.55 -1.13 -11.70
N THR A 278 4.98 0.12 -11.98
CA THR A 278 5.10 1.19 -10.98
C THR A 278 4.09 2.32 -11.16
N ALA A 279 3.15 2.17 -12.08
CA ALA A 279 2.05 3.11 -12.30
C ALA A 279 0.76 2.37 -12.62
N ASN A 280 -0.36 3.06 -12.49
CA ASN A 280 -1.67 2.58 -12.92
C ASN A 280 -1.91 3.02 -14.36
N GLU A 281 -2.47 2.15 -15.17
CA GLU A 281 -2.97 2.51 -16.49
C GLU A 281 -4.37 3.14 -16.37
N ALA A 282 -4.72 4.06 -17.29
CA ALA A 282 -5.94 4.87 -17.21
C ALA A 282 -7.23 4.04 -17.33
N HIS A 283 -7.22 3.01 -18.17
CA HIS A 283 -8.35 2.09 -18.38
C HIS A 283 -8.36 0.92 -17.42
N GLY A 284 -7.27 0.72 -16.67
CA GLY A 284 -7.17 -0.30 -15.64
C GLY A 284 -6.67 -1.66 -16.14
N ASP A 285 -6.05 -1.71 -17.32
CA ASP A 285 -5.45 -2.93 -17.86
C ASP A 285 -4.33 -3.46 -16.95
N TYR A 286 -3.62 -2.55 -16.26
CA TYR A 286 -2.67 -2.89 -15.21
C TYR A 286 -2.64 -1.82 -14.11
N VAL A 287 -2.12 -2.18 -12.97
CA VAL A 287 -1.96 -1.25 -11.83
C VAL A 287 -0.57 -1.34 -11.22
N ASN A 288 -0.24 -0.30 -10.45
CA ASN A 288 0.99 -0.28 -9.65
C ASN A 288 1.06 -1.48 -8.72
N GLY A 289 2.15 -2.24 -8.84
CA GLY A 289 2.38 -3.46 -8.09
C GLY A 289 2.16 -4.75 -8.88
N ASP A 290 1.60 -4.68 -10.09
CA ASP A 290 1.48 -5.87 -10.95
C ASP A 290 2.85 -6.42 -11.33
N LEU A 291 2.93 -7.74 -11.35
CA LEU A 291 4.13 -8.50 -11.68
C LEU A 291 3.97 -9.16 -13.05
N GLY A 292 5.03 -9.18 -13.85
CA GLY A 292 5.01 -9.80 -15.16
C GLY A 292 6.39 -10.08 -15.72
N ILE A 293 6.41 -10.58 -16.95
CA ILE A 293 7.64 -10.90 -17.70
C ILE A 293 7.63 -10.09 -18.99
N VAL A 294 8.73 -9.41 -19.28
CA VAL A 294 8.91 -8.68 -20.55
C VAL A 294 9.00 -9.71 -21.69
N ILE A 295 8.14 -9.55 -22.70
CA ILE A 295 8.09 -10.45 -23.85
C ILE A 295 8.48 -9.77 -25.18
N ALA A 296 8.29 -8.43 -25.28
CA ALA A 296 8.67 -7.64 -26.43
C ALA A 296 8.74 -6.16 -26.07
N TRP A 297 9.24 -5.32 -26.95
CA TRP A 297 9.17 -3.87 -26.86
C TRP A 297 9.23 -3.19 -28.24
N GLU A 298 8.69 -1.99 -28.29
CA GLU A 298 8.79 -1.01 -29.35
C GLU A 298 9.19 0.36 -28.77
N PRO A 299 9.51 1.39 -29.54
CA PRO A 299 9.91 2.68 -29.01
C PRO A 299 8.91 3.30 -28.02
N ASP A 300 7.60 3.06 -28.22
CA ASP A 300 6.52 3.69 -27.47
C ASP A 300 5.85 2.80 -26.44
N TYR A 301 6.11 1.49 -26.44
CA TYR A 301 5.53 0.55 -25.46
C TYR A 301 6.43 -0.66 -25.19
N ILE A 302 6.23 -1.25 -24.03
CA ILE A 302 6.84 -2.53 -23.61
C ILE A 302 5.71 -3.53 -23.36
N CYS A 303 5.77 -4.68 -24.04
CA CYS A 303 4.81 -5.78 -23.81
C CYS A 303 5.22 -6.57 -22.58
N VAL A 304 4.31 -6.67 -21.63
CA VAL A 304 4.51 -7.42 -20.38
C VAL A 304 3.40 -8.46 -20.25
N ASN A 305 3.79 -9.72 -20.13
CA ASN A 305 2.88 -10.81 -19.79
C ASN A 305 2.70 -10.85 -18.28
N LEU A 306 1.54 -10.44 -17.78
CA LEU A 306 1.26 -10.38 -16.35
C LEU A 306 1.18 -11.79 -15.74
N LEU A 307 1.71 -11.99 -14.55
CA LEU A 307 1.62 -13.28 -13.84
C LEU A 307 0.17 -13.66 -13.50
N ARG A 308 -0.66 -12.67 -13.25
CA ARG A 308 -2.09 -12.83 -12.88
C ARG A 308 -2.94 -11.93 -13.76
N GLY A 309 -2.90 -12.16 -15.07
CA GLY A 309 -3.64 -11.32 -16.02
C GLY A 309 -3.23 -11.55 -17.46
N PRO A 310 -3.73 -10.73 -18.38
CA PRO A 310 -3.39 -10.79 -19.80
C PRO A 310 -1.99 -10.23 -20.08
N CYS A 311 -1.56 -10.35 -21.33
CA CYS A 311 -0.47 -9.55 -21.86
C CYS A 311 -0.93 -8.10 -22.04
N VAL A 312 -0.13 -7.16 -21.56
CA VAL A 312 -0.43 -5.71 -21.60
C VAL A 312 0.66 -4.92 -22.31
N MET A 313 0.27 -3.84 -22.99
CA MET A 313 1.18 -2.87 -23.56
C MET A 313 1.39 -1.71 -22.57
N VAL A 314 2.59 -1.60 -22.07
CA VAL A 314 2.95 -0.59 -21.07
C VAL A 314 3.56 0.61 -21.77
N ALA A 315 2.82 1.73 -21.80
CA ALA A 315 3.28 3.01 -22.34
C ALA A 315 4.08 3.81 -21.31
N ARG A 316 4.74 4.89 -21.74
CA ARG A 316 5.43 5.83 -20.85
C ARG A 316 4.43 6.51 -19.91
N ASN A 317 4.81 6.64 -18.65
CA ASN A 317 4.05 7.38 -17.65
C ASN A 317 4.77 8.67 -17.26
N THR A 318 4.01 9.72 -16.95
CA THR A 318 4.53 10.98 -16.43
C THR A 318 4.12 11.16 -14.96
N TRP A 319 5.13 11.25 -14.08
CA TRP A 319 4.93 11.56 -12.67
C TRP A 319 5.19 13.03 -12.43
N LEU A 320 4.39 13.65 -11.54
CA LEU A 320 4.48 15.06 -11.19
C LEU A 320 5.10 15.23 -9.82
N ASN A 321 6.01 16.20 -9.70
CA ASN A 321 6.55 16.64 -8.42
C ASN A 321 5.81 17.89 -7.95
N TYR A 322 5.46 17.91 -6.65
CA TYR A 322 4.68 18.99 -6.05
C TYR A 322 5.48 19.68 -4.96
N GLU A 323 5.45 21.02 -4.95
CA GLU A 323 5.82 21.82 -3.79
C GLU A 323 4.60 22.08 -2.94
N TYR A 324 4.73 21.86 -1.63
CA TYR A 324 3.65 22.05 -0.68
C TYR A 324 3.86 23.33 0.12
N SER A 325 2.79 24.11 0.30
CA SER A 325 2.76 25.31 1.15
C SER A 325 1.52 25.30 2.04
N ILE A 326 1.60 25.98 3.20
CA ILE A 326 0.45 26.17 4.06
C ILE A 326 -0.35 27.35 3.52
N GLY A 327 -1.59 27.10 3.13
CA GLY A 327 -2.59 28.12 2.80
C GLY A 327 -3.74 28.10 3.79
N ILE A 328 -4.67 29.03 3.61
CA ILE A 328 -5.88 29.16 4.43
C ILE A 328 -7.09 29.01 3.51
N THR A 329 -8.09 28.22 3.94
CA THR A 329 -9.37 28.12 3.22
C THR A 329 -10.19 29.40 3.43
N PRO A 330 -11.22 29.69 2.62
CA PRO A 330 -12.14 30.79 2.87
C PRO A 330 -12.83 30.75 4.24
N ALA A 331 -12.91 29.56 4.86
CA ALA A 331 -13.44 29.36 6.21
C ALA A 331 -12.41 29.61 7.33
N GLY A 332 -11.15 29.95 6.99
CA GLY A 332 -10.09 30.21 7.96
C GLY A 332 -9.28 28.99 8.39
N ASP A 333 -9.57 27.79 7.86
CA ASP A 333 -8.89 26.56 8.23
C ASP A 333 -7.55 26.40 7.50
N PRO A 334 -6.50 25.85 8.13
CA PRO A 334 -5.26 25.58 7.49
C PRO A 334 -5.42 24.50 6.40
N ARG A 335 -4.91 24.80 5.19
CA ARG A 335 -4.95 23.92 4.02
C ARG A 335 -3.56 23.69 3.45
N LEU A 336 -3.28 22.45 3.06
CA LEU A 336 -2.07 22.14 2.30
C LEU A 336 -2.30 22.42 0.81
N ASN A 337 -1.62 23.44 0.26
CA ASN A 337 -1.63 23.75 -1.16
C ASN A 337 -0.50 23.00 -1.87
N ALA A 338 -0.77 22.47 -3.07
CA ALA A 338 0.19 21.76 -3.91
C ALA A 338 0.37 22.48 -5.24
N ARG A 339 1.61 22.81 -5.61
CA ARG A 339 2.00 23.40 -6.89
C ARG A 339 2.94 22.44 -7.62
N ILE A 340 2.70 22.16 -8.91
CA ILE A 340 3.60 21.36 -9.74
C ILE A 340 4.89 22.15 -9.97
N ILE A 341 6.04 21.55 -9.64
CA ILE A 341 7.38 22.14 -9.80
C ILE A 341 8.26 21.34 -10.76
N GLY A 342 7.87 20.13 -11.13
CA GLY A 342 8.61 19.30 -12.08
C GLY A 342 7.83 18.07 -12.51
N SER A 343 8.33 17.40 -13.54
CA SER A 343 7.78 16.13 -14.03
C SER A 343 8.87 15.16 -14.47
N PHE A 344 8.59 13.88 -14.39
CA PHE A 344 9.47 12.79 -14.82
C PHE A 344 8.70 11.80 -15.68
N THR A 345 9.18 11.52 -16.90
CA THR A 345 8.52 10.63 -17.87
C THR A 345 9.40 9.46 -18.24
N GLN A 346 8.92 8.23 -18.02
CA GLN A 346 9.62 6.97 -18.37
C GLN A 346 8.61 5.81 -18.40
N PHE A 347 9.01 4.63 -18.90
CA PHE A 347 8.23 3.42 -18.77
C PHE A 347 8.12 3.01 -17.29
N PRO A 348 6.91 2.74 -16.80
CA PRO A 348 6.66 2.46 -15.39
C PRO A 348 6.97 1.00 -15.00
N ILE A 349 8.19 0.53 -15.26
CA ILE A 349 8.61 -0.84 -14.91
C ILE A 349 9.93 -0.83 -14.11
N LEU A 350 10.05 -1.80 -13.21
CA LEU A 350 11.27 -2.10 -12.46
C LEU A 350 11.53 -3.60 -12.45
N PRO A 351 12.79 -4.06 -12.36
CA PRO A 351 13.08 -5.46 -12.04
C PRO A 351 12.40 -5.89 -10.74
N ALA A 352 11.85 -7.09 -10.69
CA ALA A 352 11.01 -7.56 -9.59
C ALA A 352 11.50 -8.85 -8.92
N TYR A 353 12.78 -9.15 -8.99
CA TYR A 353 13.40 -10.25 -8.23
C TYR A 353 13.49 -9.92 -6.74
N ALA A 354 13.73 -8.65 -6.42
CA ALA A 354 13.70 -8.10 -5.07
C ALA A 354 12.85 -6.85 -5.00
N MET A 355 12.17 -6.66 -3.87
CA MET A 355 11.35 -5.45 -3.62
C MET A 355 11.44 -5.03 -2.16
N THR A 356 11.10 -3.78 -1.90
CA THR A 356 10.97 -3.32 -0.52
C THR A 356 9.70 -3.89 0.11
N ILE A 357 9.73 -4.07 1.42
CA ILE A 357 8.59 -4.54 2.21
C ILE A 357 7.35 -3.65 1.97
N HIS A 358 7.53 -2.33 1.84
CA HIS A 358 6.45 -1.40 1.51
C HIS A 358 5.75 -1.72 0.18
N LYS A 359 6.52 -2.14 -0.84
CA LYS A 359 5.95 -2.52 -2.15
C LYS A 359 5.29 -3.90 -2.12
N ALA A 360 5.67 -4.75 -1.16
CA ALA A 360 5.11 -6.10 -0.99
C ALA A 360 3.83 -6.12 -0.14
N GLN A 361 3.50 -5.04 0.55
CA GLN A 361 2.30 -4.99 1.39
C GLN A 361 1.03 -5.23 0.56
N GLY A 362 0.11 -6.03 1.10
CA GLY A 362 -1.11 -6.42 0.41
C GLY A 362 -0.93 -7.54 -0.64
N GLN A 363 0.31 -7.92 -0.98
CA GLN A 363 0.58 -9.02 -1.90
C GLN A 363 0.57 -10.38 -1.19
N THR A 364 0.14 -11.42 -1.90
CA THR A 364 0.32 -12.82 -1.47
C THR A 364 1.52 -13.38 -2.24
N LEU A 365 2.56 -13.76 -1.51
CA LEU A 365 3.78 -14.31 -2.08
C LEU A 365 3.94 -15.76 -1.61
N ASP A 366 4.13 -16.69 -2.56
CA ASP A 366 4.24 -18.12 -2.24
C ASP A 366 5.57 -18.46 -1.58
N ARG A 367 6.66 -17.81 -2.00
CA ARG A 367 8.01 -17.98 -1.46
C ARG A 367 8.67 -16.63 -1.25
N VAL A 368 9.19 -16.42 -0.06
CA VAL A 368 9.81 -15.16 0.34
C VAL A 368 11.18 -15.43 0.95
N HIS A 369 12.14 -14.62 0.52
CA HIS A 369 13.44 -14.49 1.17
C HIS A 369 13.49 -13.13 1.86
N LEU A 370 13.55 -13.13 3.20
CA LEU A 370 13.68 -11.89 3.98
C LEU A 370 15.15 -11.52 4.11
N ASP A 371 15.54 -10.40 3.49
CA ASP A 371 16.88 -9.84 3.56
C ASP A 371 16.85 -8.63 4.52
N LEU A 372 17.13 -8.92 5.79
CA LEU A 372 17.05 -7.95 6.88
C LEU A 372 18.46 -7.55 7.34
N PRO A 373 18.80 -6.24 7.40
CA PRO A 373 20.08 -5.80 7.93
C PRO A 373 20.12 -5.96 9.45
N PRO A 374 21.28 -6.27 10.07
CA PRO A 374 21.42 -6.24 11.52
C PRO A 374 21.56 -4.78 12.04
N PRO A 375 21.01 -4.39 13.21
CA PRO A 375 19.99 -5.04 14.04
C PRO A 375 18.61 -4.47 13.72
N SER A 376 17.73 -5.22 13.09
CA SER A 376 16.50 -4.66 12.57
C SER A 376 15.22 -5.31 13.08
N LEU A 377 14.97 -5.17 14.39
CA LEU A 377 13.67 -5.48 14.97
C LEU A 377 12.53 -4.69 14.28
N LEU A 378 12.79 -3.44 13.91
CA LEU A 378 11.83 -2.59 13.20
C LEU A 378 11.54 -3.12 11.79
N CYS A 379 12.57 -3.55 11.06
CA CYS A 379 12.40 -4.18 9.75
C CYS A 379 11.69 -5.52 9.85
N LEU A 380 11.91 -6.28 10.92
CA LEU A 380 11.19 -7.53 11.17
C LEU A 380 9.69 -7.26 11.39
N ARG A 381 9.33 -6.26 12.18
CA ARG A 381 7.93 -5.85 12.37
C ARG A 381 7.27 -5.54 11.02
N THR A 382 7.92 -4.76 10.19
CA THR A 382 7.41 -4.35 8.88
C THR A 382 7.33 -5.54 7.90
N ALA A 383 8.35 -6.41 7.87
CA ALA A 383 8.42 -7.56 6.98
C ALA A 383 7.35 -8.62 7.29
N VAL A 384 7.15 -8.87 8.57
CA VAL A 384 6.25 -9.91 9.04
C VAL A 384 4.78 -9.53 8.83
N HIS A 385 4.44 -8.24 8.86
CA HIS A 385 3.07 -7.76 8.64
C HIS A 385 2.72 -7.54 7.17
N GLY A 386 3.71 -7.30 6.32
CA GLY A 386 3.51 -7.08 4.89
C GLY A 386 3.33 -8.35 4.06
N VAL A 387 3.75 -9.51 4.58
CA VAL A 387 3.84 -10.75 3.80
C VAL A 387 3.17 -11.90 4.52
N VAL A 388 2.17 -12.46 3.90
CA VAL A 388 1.58 -13.72 4.31
C VAL A 388 2.08 -14.81 3.36
N PRO A 389 2.88 -15.77 3.81
CA PRO A 389 3.25 -16.93 3.01
C PRO A 389 1.99 -17.70 2.61
N GLY A 390 1.95 -18.17 1.36
CA GLY A 390 0.96 -19.12 0.90
C GLY A 390 0.99 -20.41 1.73
N THR A 391 -0.04 -21.20 1.65
CA THR A 391 -0.36 -22.36 2.50
C THR A 391 0.59 -23.57 2.36
N GLU A 392 1.68 -23.47 1.63
CA GLU A 392 2.68 -24.55 1.58
C GLU A 392 3.73 -24.38 2.68
N THR A 393 3.84 -25.40 3.53
CA THR A 393 4.81 -25.61 4.61
C THR A 393 6.25 -25.76 4.07
N GLY A 394 6.78 -24.70 3.47
CA GLY A 394 8.06 -24.75 2.78
C GLY A 394 8.82 -23.42 2.80
N GLY A 395 9.33 -23.02 3.95
CA GLY A 395 10.56 -22.27 3.99
C GLY A 395 10.51 -20.77 3.82
N SER A 396 10.21 -20.05 4.90
CA SER A 396 10.78 -18.71 5.11
C SER A 396 12.29 -18.88 5.31
N VAL A 397 13.10 -18.30 4.43
CA VAL A 397 14.56 -18.32 4.52
C VAL A 397 15.00 -16.95 5.03
N PHE A 398 15.69 -16.90 6.17
CA PHE A 398 16.30 -15.70 6.72
C PHE A 398 17.81 -15.76 6.44
N GLU A 399 18.36 -14.73 5.85
CA GLU A 399 19.79 -14.60 5.67
C GLU A 399 20.31 -13.27 6.22
N SER A 400 21.29 -13.33 7.11
CA SER A 400 22.13 -12.19 7.45
C SER A 400 23.48 -12.37 6.77
N SER A 401 23.66 -11.84 5.58
CA SER A 401 24.93 -11.83 4.88
C SER A 401 25.39 -10.40 4.64
N TYR A 402 25.93 -9.75 5.68
CA TYR A 402 26.68 -8.51 5.54
C TYR A 402 28.13 -8.72 5.99
N PRO A 403 29.11 -8.45 5.14
CA PRO A 403 30.46 -8.18 5.63
C PRO A 403 30.46 -6.82 6.36
N PRO A 404 31.10 -6.73 7.53
CA PRO A 404 30.96 -5.56 8.44
C PRO A 404 31.59 -4.24 7.96
N GLU A 405 32.24 -4.17 6.82
CA GLU A 405 33.20 -3.09 6.57
C GLU A 405 32.75 -1.96 5.64
N ARG A 406 31.54 -1.95 5.06
CA ARG A 406 31.13 -0.88 4.12
C ARG A 406 30.03 0.10 4.60
N TYR A 407 29.56 0.00 5.81
CA TYR A 407 28.44 0.85 6.28
C TYR A 407 28.79 1.86 7.39
N GLN A 408 30.07 2.20 7.62
CA GLN A 408 30.45 3.20 8.63
C GLN A 408 30.20 4.66 8.23
N ASN A 409 29.76 4.97 7.00
CA ASN A 409 29.65 6.36 6.53
C ASN A 409 28.24 6.86 6.17
N GLN A 410 27.17 6.14 6.51
CA GLN A 410 25.83 6.73 6.48
C GLN A 410 25.33 6.90 7.91
N ARG A 411 25.68 8.03 8.54
CA ARG A 411 25.13 8.48 9.81
C ARG A 411 23.61 8.58 9.67
N THR A 412 22.95 7.71 10.36
CA THR A 412 21.54 7.67 10.72
C THR A 412 20.95 9.07 10.85
N ARG A 413 20.06 9.43 9.93
CA ARG A 413 18.99 10.36 10.26
C ARG A 413 18.02 9.61 11.16
N PRO A 414 17.59 10.16 12.30
CA PRO A 414 16.66 9.48 13.18
C PRO A 414 15.35 9.26 12.43
N MET A 415 14.97 7.99 12.25
CA MET A 415 13.59 7.61 11.94
C MET A 415 12.79 7.91 13.21
N PHE A 416 11.96 8.91 13.18
CA PHE A 416 11.05 9.23 14.28
C PHE A 416 10.06 8.08 14.47
N LEU A 417 9.92 7.70 15.73
CA LEU A 417 8.88 6.84 16.27
C LEU A 417 7.51 7.50 16.10
#